data_e033b4ca7ce9ec83a980516f76f8d2c0
#
_entry.id   e033b4ca7ce9ec83a980516f76f8d2c0
#
_cell.length_a   1.000
_cell.length_b   1.000
_cell.length_c   1.000
_cell.angle_alpha   90.00
_cell.angle_beta   90.00
_cell.angle_gamma   90.00
#
_symmetry.space_group_name_H-M   'P 1'
#
loop_
_entity.id
_entity.type
_entity.pdbx_description
1 polymer ?
#
loop_
_entity_poly.entity_id
_entity_poly.type
_entity_poly.pdbx_seq_one_letter_code
_entity_poly.pdbx_strand_id
1 'polypeptide(L)'
;MSNRPRLSLHIPEPVARPGDLPNFSRYAIPDAGALRRPEVQTPEHELRDLPYSLIRVLNGEGQAVGPWNPRLSPDALRRGLSTMLLTRAFDERLFRAHRQGKTSFYMKSTGEEAYAVAQSMVLEDGDMCFPTYRVLGWLMARGYPLVDLVNQIFSNAKDPLKGRQLPILYSARNYGFYSLSGNVGSRFGHAVGWAMASAYKGDDKIALAYIGEGTTAEGDFHEALTFASVYRAPSILCVTNNQWAISSFAGIAGADETTFAAKALAYGIPGLRVDGNDFLAVWAATQWAGERARSNLGATLIEIFTYRAAGHSTSDDPTKYRPADEAVHWPLGDPVERLKQHLIALGEWDEERHAALIAELDEVVKSAVKEGEAVGTLGKSKPSVKEMFEGVFKEPDWRVIEQRREMGI
;
A
#
# COMPACT_ATOMS: atom_id res chain seq x y z
N MET A 1 -15.31 -8.34 -53.13
CA MET A 1 -14.29 -7.69 -52.30
C MET A 1 -14.65 -7.90 -50.85
N SER A 2 -13.76 -8.40 -50.02
CA SER A 2 -14.04 -8.73 -48.61
C SER A 2 -14.36 -7.45 -47.82
N ASN A 3 -15.54 -7.39 -47.22
CA ASN A 3 -16.05 -6.26 -46.39
C ASN A 3 -15.40 -6.27 -44.98
N ARG A 4 -14.18 -6.78 -44.86
CA ARG A 4 -13.46 -6.83 -43.58
C ARG A 4 -12.82 -5.46 -43.30
N PRO A 5 -12.93 -4.96 -42.07
CA PRO A 5 -12.26 -3.72 -41.69
C PRO A 5 -10.72 -3.88 -41.83
N ARG A 6 -10.04 -2.78 -42.09
CA ARG A 6 -8.58 -2.74 -42.10
C ARG A 6 -8.06 -2.99 -40.69
N LEU A 7 -7.05 -3.87 -40.55
CA LEU A 7 -6.40 -4.10 -39.25
C LEU A 7 -5.72 -2.81 -38.78
N SER A 8 -5.90 -2.49 -37.52
CA SER A 8 -5.26 -1.37 -36.83
C SER A 8 -4.79 -1.79 -35.45
N LEU A 9 -3.69 -1.20 -34.98
CA LEU A 9 -3.23 -1.40 -33.60
C LEU A 9 -4.07 -0.55 -32.65
N HIS A 10 -4.60 -1.17 -31.60
CA HIS A 10 -5.22 -0.42 -30.50
C HIS A 10 -4.10 0.14 -29.60
N ILE A 11 -4.16 1.43 -29.32
CA ILE A 11 -3.24 2.11 -28.40
C ILE A 11 -4.09 2.63 -27.24
N PRO A 12 -3.92 2.09 -26.02
CA PRO A 12 -4.64 2.57 -24.85
C PRO A 12 -4.34 4.05 -24.56
N GLU A 13 -5.36 4.80 -24.11
CA GLU A 13 -5.22 6.22 -23.79
C GLU A 13 -5.58 6.48 -22.30
N PRO A 14 -4.87 7.39 -21.62
CA PRO A 14 -5.23 7.80 -20.25
C PRO A 14 -6.57 8.54 -20.24
N VAL A 15 -7.12 8.80 -19.05
CA VAL A 15 -8.38 9.57 -18.88
C VAL A 15 -8.25 11.02 -19.33
N ALA A 16 -7.05 11.58 -19.24
CA ALA A 16 -6.70 12.93 -19.69
C ALA A 16 -5.19 13.06 -19.89
N ARG A 17 -4.80 13.96 -20.79
CA ARG A 17 -3.41 14.39 -20.99
C ARG A 17 -3.20 15.77 -20.37
N PRO A 18 -1.95 16.23 -20.17
CA PRO A 18 -1.69 17.59 -19.69
C PRO A 18 -2.44 18.64 -20.50
N GLY A 19 -3.27 19.44 -19.83
CA GLY A 19 -4.12 20.46 -20.44
C GLY A 19 -5.56 20.05 -20.74
N ASP A 20 -5.89 18.76 -20.66
CA ASP A 20 -7.26 18.27 -20.80
C ASP A 20 -8.02 18.36 -19.46
N LEU A 21 -9.36 18.33 -19.52
CA LEU A 21 -10.19 18.12 -18.34
C LEU A 21 -10.30 16.61 -18.06
N PRO A 22 -9.98 16.15 -16.84
CA PRO A 22 -10.11 14.75 -16.50
C PRO A 22 -11.53 14.22 -16.61
N ASN A 23 -11.70 13.07 -17.26
CA ASN A 23 -13.00 12.41 -17.41
C ASN A 23 -12.93 10.94 -16.99
N PHE A 24 -13.39 10.65 -15.80
CA PHE A 24 -13.42 9.30 -15.23
C PHE A 24 -14.72 8.53 -15.53
N SER A 25 -15.60 9.01 -16.42
CA SER A 25 -16.90 8.38 -16.73
C SER A 25 -16.77 6.95 -17.29
N ARG A 26 -15.60 6.57 -17.81
CA ARG A 26 -15.33 5.20 -18.24
C ARG A 26 -15.29 4.19 -17.09
N TYR A 27 -15.11 4.64 -15.85
CA TYR A 27 -15.14 3.76 -14.69
C TYR A 27 -16.57 3.63 -14.18
N ALA A 28 -17.18 2.45 -14.36
CA ALA A 28 -18.45 2.14 -13.75
C ALA A 28 -18.27 1.99 -12.23
N ILE A 29 -18.67 3.02 -11.47
CA ILE A 29 -18.65 3.00 -10.01
C ILE A 29 -20.02 2.56 -9.52
N PRO A 30 -20.17 1.35 -8.96
CA PRO A 30 -21.45 0.87 -8.43
C PRO A 30 -21.83 1.63 -7.15
N ASP A 31 -23.12 1.57 -6.81
CA ASP A 31 -23.58 2.10 -5.53
C ASP A 31 -22.92 1.38 -4.35
N ALA A 32 -22.67 2.12 -3.27
CA ALA A 32 -22.16 1.53 -2.05
C ALA A 32 -23.15 0.51 -1.47
N GLY A 33 -22.65 -0.61 -0.97
CA GLY A 33 -23.47 -1.68 -0.41
C GLY A 33 -24.18 -2.58 -1.41
N ALA A 34 -24.08 -2.35 -2.73
CA ALA A 34 -24.79 -3.13 -3.74
C ALA A 34 -24.22 -4.57 -3.89
N LEU A 35 -22.93 -4.77 -3.63
CA LEU A 35 -22.29 -6.06 -3.86
C LEU A 35 -22.56 -7.03 -2.69
N ARG A 36 -22.99 -8.26 -3.04
CA ARG A 36 -23.14 -9.35 -2.07
C ARG A 36 -21.81 -9.65 -1.35
N ARG A 37 -21.89 -10.04 -0.07
CA ARG A 37 -20.76 -10.60 0.66
C ARG A 37 -20.94 -12.11 0.76
N PRO A 38 -20.11 -12.92 0.09
CA PRO A 38 -20.19 -14.36 0.19
C PRO A 38 -19.65 -14.85 1.54
N GLU A 39 -20.06 -16.05 1.94
CA GLU A 39 -19.45 -16.74 3.06
C GLU A 39 -17.96 -17.04 2.76
N VAL A 40 -17.15 -17.10 3.81
CA VAL A 40 -15.70 -17.33 3.69
C VAL A 40 -15.40 -18.66 2.99
N GLN A 41 -16.23 -19.69 3.23
CA GLN A 41 -16.09 -21.02 2.66
C GLN A 41 -16.61 -21.16 1.24
N THR A 42 -17.24 -20.12 0.68
CA THR A 42 -17.79 -20.18 -0.69
C THR A 42 -16.69 -20.62 -1.67
N PRO A 43 -16.96 -21.66 -2.50
CA PRO A 43 -16.00 -22.14 -3.50
C PRO A 43 -15.62 -21.06 -4.51
N GLU A 44 -14.38 -21.11 -5.01
CA GLU A 44 -13.84 -20.09 -5.91
C GLU A 44 -14.71 -19.90 -7.17
N HIS A 45 -15.22 -20.99 -7.75
CA HIS A 45 -16.02 -20.90 -8.98
C HIS A 45 -17.35 -20.15 -8.83
N GLU A 46 -17.85 -19.98 -7.59
CA GLU A 46 -19.03 -19.18 -7.27
C GLU A 46 -18.68 -17.70 -6.97
N LEU A 47 -17.40 -17.34 -6.98
CA LEU A 47 -16.88 -15.99 -6.68
C LEU A 47 -16.44 -15.23 -7.94
N ARG A 48 -16.64 -15.78 -9.13
CA ARG A 48 -16.11 -15.26 -10.40
C ARG A 48 -16.69 -13.91 -10.84
N ASP A 49 -17.79 -13.49 -10.27
CA ASP A 49 -18.41 -12.17 -10.49
C ASP A 49 -17.72 -11.05 -9.69
N LEU A 50 -17.16 -11.36 -8.54
CA LEU A 50 -16.58 -10.38 -7.60
C LEU A 50 -15.43 -9.55 -8.18
N PRO A 51 -14.50 -10.12 -8.97
CA PRO A 51 -13.40 -9.34 -9.54
C PRO A 51 -13.83 -8.21 -10.48
N TYR A 52 -15.01 -8.31 -11.07
CA TYR A 52 -15.56 -7.32 -12.02
C TYR A 52 -16.39 -6.23 -11.36
N SER A 53 -16.72 -6.40 -10.06
CA SER A 53 -17.47 -5.45 -9.26
C SER A 53 -16.53 -4.69 -8.33
N LEU A 54 -17.04 -3.65 -7.66
CA LEU A 54 -16.28 -2.87 -6.70
C LEU A 54 -16.96 -2.92 -5.33
N ILE A 55 -16.26 -3.46 -4.34
CA ILE A 55 -16.71 -3.46 -2.93
C ILE A 55 -16.62 -2.03 -2.42
N ARG A 56 -17.76 -1.47 -2.01
CA ARG A 56 -17.91 -0.15 -1.43
C ARG A 56 -18.84 -0.22 -0.23
N VAL A 57 -18.50 0.48 0.85
CA VAL A 57 -19.29 0.53 2.08
C VAL A 57 -19.82 1.94 2.35
N LEU A 58 -18.98 2.96 2.18
CA LEU A 58 -19.38 4.35 2.39
C LEU A 58 -20.07 4.93 1.17
N ASN A 59 -21.32 5.42 1.37
CA ASN A 59 -22.07 6.14 0.35
C ASN A 59 -21.69 7.65 0.30
N GLY A 60 -22.33 8.41 -0.57
CA GLY A 60 -22.09 9.85 -0.76
C GLY A 60 -22.45 10.72 0.46
N GLU A 61 -23.32 10.23 1.34
CA GLU A 61 -23.75 10.88 2.58
C GLU A 61 -22.89 10.48 3.79
N GLY A 62 -21.80 9.75 3.58
CA GLY A 62 -20.93 9.28 4.66
C GLY A 62 -21.50 8.12 5.50
N GLN A 63 -22.56 7.46 5.04
CA GLN A 63 -23.18 6.34 5.73
C GLN A 63 -22.56 5.01 5.31
N ALA A 64 -22.36 4.09 6.27
CA ALA A 64 -21.89 2.74 6.01
C ALA A 64 -23.07 1.82 5.70
N VAL A 65 -23.11 1.28 4.47
CA VAL A 65 -24.23 0.49 3.94
C VAL A 65 -23.81 -0.87 3.39
N GLY A 66 -24.77 -1.78 3.29
CA GLY A 66 -24.63 -3.07 2.63
C GLY A 66 -23.97 -4.17 3.46
N PRO A 67 -23.82 -5.39 2.86
CA PRO A 67 -23.38 -6.58 3.59
C PRO A 67 -21.88 -6.58 3.92
N TRP A 68 -21.09 -5.75 3.26
CA TRP A 68 -19.66 -5.59 3.53
C TRP A 68 -19.36 -4.61 4.67
N ASN A 69 -20.38 -3.96 5.27
CA ASN A 69 -20.15 -3.07 6.41
C ASN A 69 -19.59 -3.86 7.62
N PRO A 70 -18.34 -3.60 8.05
CA PRO A 70 -17.71 -4.32 9.16
C PRO A 70 -18.24 -3.89 10.55
N ARG A 71 -19.08 -2.85 10.62
CA ARG A 71 -19.67 -2.29 11.84
C ARG A 71 -18.61 -1.97 12.91
N LEU A 72 -17.57 -1.23 12.50
CA LEU A 72 -16.48 -0.85 13.37
C LEU A 72 -16.95 0.03 14.53
N SER A 73 -16.29 -0.10 15.68
CA SER A 73 -16.51 0.79 16.80
C SER A 73 -16.01 2.22 16.48
N PRO A 74 -16.62 3.26 17.07
CA PRO A 74 -16.13 4.62 16.94
C PRO A 74 -14.65 4.79 17.29
N ASP A 75 -14.13 4.05 18.26
CA ASP A 75 -12.71 4.08 18.63
C ASP A 75 -11.81 3.54 17.51
N ALA A 76 -12.21 2.45 16.85
CA ALA A 76 -11.46 1.92 15.70
C ALA A 76 -11.45 2.92 14.55
N LEU A 77 -12.58 3.56 14.26
CA LEU A 77 -12.69 4.59 13.22
C LEU A 77 -11.84 5.83 13.54
N ARG A 78 -11.90 6.34 14.80
CA ARG A 78 -11.08 7.47 15.25
C ARG A 78 -9.58 7.15 15.16
N ARG A 79 -9.18 5.94 15.58
CA ARG A 79 -7.78 5.49 15.45
C ARG A 79 -7.35 5.41 13.98
N GLY A 80 -8.22 4.91 13.10
CA GLY A 80 -7.99 4.90 11.67
C GLY A 80 -7.76 6.30 11.11
N LEU A 81 -8.69 7.24 11.38
CA LEU A 81 -8.60 8.63 10.94
C LEU A 81 -7.34 9.32 11.48
N SER A 82 -7.03 9.18 12.76
CA SER A 82 -5.84 9.77 13.38
C SER A 82 -4.56 9.25 12.71
N THR A 83 -4.47 7.94 12.43
CA THR A 83 -3.29 7.36 11.77
C THR A 83 -3.14 7.82 10.31
N MET A 84 -4.24 7.94 9.58
CA MET A 84 -4.23 8.48 8.21
C MET A 84 -3.77 9.95 8.20
N LEU A 85 -4.27 10.76 9.14
CA LEU A 85 -3.84 12.16 9.31
C LEU A 85 -2.38 12.27 9.72
N LEU A 86 -1.91 11.40 10.62
CA LEU A 86 -0.50 11.33 11.01
C LEU A 86 0.39 11.01 9.80
N THR A 87 -0.02 10.06 8.97
CA THR A 87 0.69 9.70 7.73
C THR A 87 0.80 10.92 6.81
N ARG A 88 -0.29 11.64 6.62
CA ARG A 88 -0.34 12.84 5.77
C ARG A 88 0.51 13.99 6.32
N ALA A 89 0.44 14.24 7.62
CA ALA A 89 1.28 15.27 8.29
C ALA A 89 2.78 14.95 8.16
N PHE A 90 3.13 13.67 8.32
CA PHE A 90 4.50 13.19 8.15
C PHE A 90 4.98 13.36 6.70
N ASP A 91 4.18 12.94 5.72
CA ASP A 91 4.46 13.10 4.29
C ASP A 91 4.75 14.55 3.92
N GLU A 92 3.89 15.47 4.37
CA GLU A 92 4.07 16.90 4.09
C GLU A 92 5.34 17.46 4.71
N ARG A 93 5.67 17.06 5.93
CA ARG A 93 6.86 17.51 6.64
C ARG A 93 8.13 17.00 5.98
N LEU A 94 8.19 15.70 5.63
CA LEU A 94 9.38 15.09 5.03
C LEU A 94 9.58 15.51 3.56
N PHE A 95 8.50 15.75 2.83
CA PHE A 95 8.58 16.35 1.49
C PHE A 95 9.20 17.74 1.53
N ARG A 96 8.84 18.58 2.52
CA ARG A 96 9.47 19.88 2.76
C ARG A 96 10.94 19.75 3.16
N ALA A 97 11.27 18.75 4.01
CA ALA A 97 12.65 18.45 4.40
C ALA A 97 13.52 18.07 3.19
N HIS A 98 12.96 17.31 2.23
CA HIS A 98 13.65 17.04 0.96
C HIS A 98 13.97 18.33 0.19
N ARG A 99 12.99 19.23 0.03
CA ARG A 99 13.21 20.52 -0.65
C ARG A 99 14.26 21.40 0.04
N GLN A 100 14.50 21.18 1.34
CA GLN A 100 15.55 21.84 2.12
C GLN A 100 16.91 21.11 2.05
N GLY A 101 17.04 20.05 1.25
CA GLY A 101 18.26 19.26 1.11
C GLY A 101 18.63 18.39 2.32
N LYS A 102 17.66 18.11 3.23
CA LYS A 102 17.89 17.31 4.45
C LYS A 102 17.83 15.81 4.19
N THR A 103 17.23 15.39 3.09
CA THR A 103 17.20 14.00 2.60
C THR A 103 17.34 13.98 1.08
N SER A 104 17.79 12.85 0.53
CA SER A 104 18.01 12.68 -0.91
C SER A 104 16.76 12.31 -1.68
N PHE A 105 15.74 11.73 -1.01
CA PHE A 105 14.59 11.14 -1.68
C PHE A 105 13.39 11.03 -0.74
N TYR A 106 12.18 11.20 -1.28
CA TYR A 106 10.93 10.96 -0.56
C TYR A 106 9.78 10.61 -1.51
N MET A 107 8.81 9.85 -1.01
CA MET A 107 7.56 9.53 -1.71
C MET A 107 6.39 9.67 -0.76
N LYS A 108 5.36 10.41 -1.18
CA LYS A 108 4.13 10.60 -0.40
C LYS A 108 3.14 9.45 -0.62
N SER A 109 2.33 9.21 0.39
CA SER A 109 1.20 8.26 0.36
C SER A 109 -0.14 8.93 0.07
N THR A 110 -0.14 10.23 -0.28
CA THR A 110 -1.36 11.04 -0.42
C THR A 110 -2.35 10.42 -1.41
N GLY A 111 -3.57 10.16 -0.95
CA GLY A 111 -4.65 9.48 -1.69
C GLY A 111 -4.70 7.97 -1.43
N GLU A 112 -3.68 7.41 -0.79
CA GLU A 112 -3.49 5.98 -0.59
C GLU A 112 -3.48 5.58 0.91
N GLU A 113 -3.80 6.47 1.83
CA GLU A 113 -3.64 6.26 3.27
C GLU A 113 -4.58 5.20 3.84
N ALA A 114 -5.84 5.12 3.31
CA ALA A 114 -6.87 4.28 3.90
C ALA A 114 -6.51 2.80 3.88
N TYR A 115 -6.04 2.27 2.76
CA TYR A 115 -5.81 0.83 2.66
C TYR A 115 -4.62 0.38 3.51
N ALA A 116 -3.56 1.16 3.59
CA ALA A 116 -2.39 0.81 4.40
C ALA A 116 -2.74 0.73 5.88
N VAL A 117 -3.51 1.71 6.38
CA VAL A 117 -3.92 1.78 7.78
C VAL A 117 -4.97 0.71 8.11
N ALA A 118 -6.02 0.57 7.29
CA ALA A 118 -7.08 -0.42 7.51
C ALA A 118 -6.51 -1.85 7.54
N GLN A 119 -5.68 -2.23 6.59
CA GLN A 119 -5.10 -3.56 6.51
C GLN A 119 -4.14 -3.85 7.66
N SER A 120 -3.36 -2.85 8.10
CA SER A 120 -2.50 -2.99 9.28
C SER A 120 -3.31 -3.24 10.56
N MET A 121 -4.48 -2.61 10.69
CA MET A 121 -5.36 -2.76 11.86
C MET A 121 -6.16 -4.06 11.87
N VAL A 122 -6.35 -4.70 10.71
CA VAL A 122 -7.05 -5.99 10.57
C VAL A 122 -6.14 -7.16 10.89
N LEU A 123 -4.86 -7.08 10.46
CA LEU A 123 -3.95 -8.21 10.61
C LEU A 123 -3.47 -8.36 12.06
N GLU A 124 -3.28 -9.61 12.46
CA GLU A 124 -2.92 -9.99 13.82
C GLU A 124 -1.42 -9.86 14.08
N ASP A 125 -1.05 -9.92 15.35
CA ASP A 125 0.37 -9.94 15.74
C ASP A 125 1.03 -11.25 15.26
N GLY A 126 2.18 -11.09 14.61
CA GLY A 126 2.90 -12.20 14.01
C GLY A 126 2.64 -12.41 12.52
N ASP A 127 1.56 -11.83 11.96
CA ASP A 127 1.39 -11.74 10.52
C ASP A 127 2.47 -10.86 9.89
N MET A 128 2.80 -11.14 8.64
CA MET A 128 3.88 -10.42 7.95
C MET A 128 3.38 -9.65 6.73
N CYS A 129 3.62 -8.34 6.73
CA CYS A 129 3.44 -7.47 5.58
C CYS A 129 4.69 -7.46 4.70
N PHE A 130 4.52 -7.67 3.40
CA PHE A 130 5.54 -7.48 2.36
C PHE A 130 5.21 -6.19 1.59
N PRO A 131 5.76 -5.06 2.03
CA PRO A 131 5.25 -3.73 1.72
C PRO A 131 5.70 -3.18 0.38
N THR A 132 4.98 -2.14 -0.09
CA THR A 132 5.52 -1.12 -0.98
C THR A 132 5.97 0.10 -0.15
N TYR A 133 6.67 1.03 -0.80
CA TYR A 133 7.12 2.28 -0.18
C TYR A 133 5.98 3.24 0.22
N ARG A 134 4.75 3.05 -0.30
CA ARG A 134 3.60 3.92 0.02
C ARG A 134 2.74 3.44 1.18
N VAL A 135 3.08 2.32 1.79
CA VAL A 135 2.32 1.80 2.94
C VAL A 135 2.90 2.22 4.29
N LEU A 136 3.44 3.45 4.37
CA LEU A 136 4.00 3.99 5.61
C LEU A 136 2.96 4.01 6.75
N GLY A 137 1.69 4.26 6.44
CA GLY A 137 0.58 4.20 7.39
C GLY A 137 0.47 2.86 8.13
N TRP A 138 0.96 1.77 7.55
CA TRP A 138 1.07 0.47 8.21
C TRP A 138 1.94 0.53 9.46
N LEU A 139 3.17 1.06 9.33
CA LEU A 139 4.12 1.17 10.45
C LEU A 139 3.58 2.10 11.53
N MET A 140 2.93 3.21 11.14
CA MET A 140 2.32 4.15 12.08
C MET A 140 1.16 3.50 12.84
N ALA A 141 0.31 2.72 12.17
CA ALA A 141 -0.79 1.97 12.81
C ALA A 141 -0.28 0.93 13.82
N ARG A 142 0.93 0.39 13.61
CA ARG A 142 1.62 -0.56 14.49
C ARG A 142 2.46 0.13 15.59
N GLY A 143 2.46 1.46 15.65
CA GLY A 143 3.20 2.20 16.68
C GLY A 143 4.71 2.23 16.48
N TYR A 144 5.21 2.10 15.26
CA TYR A 144 6.63 2.24 14.96
C TYR A 144 7.08 3.67 15.32
N PRO A 145 8.24 3.86 16.00
CA PRO A 145 8.68 5.18 16.43
C PRO A 145 8.90 6.14 15.25
N LEU A 146 8.24 7.29 15.27
CA LEU A 146 8.37 8.28 14.18
C LEU A 146 9.82 8.77 14.02
N VAL A 147 10.58 8.91 15.11
CA VAL A 147 11.97 9.33 15.06
C VAL A 147 12.83 8.32 14.29
N ASP A 148 12.53 7.02 14.35
CA ASP A 148 13.27 6.00 13.61
C ASP A 148 12.95 6.04 12.10
N LEU A 149 11.70 6.40 11.75
CA LEU A 149 11.35 6.71 10.36
C LEU A 149 12.17 7.90 9.85
N VAL A 150 12.27 8.97 10.65
CA VAL A 150 13.05 10.17 10.31
C VAL A 150 14.54 9.86 10.19
N ASN A 151 15.10 9.10 11.13
CA ASN A 151 16.51 8.72 11.12
C ASN A 151 16.88 7.95 9.84
N GLN A 152 16.02 7.04 9.40
CA GLN A 152 16.20 6.30 8.15
C GLN A 152 16.12 7.24 6.93
N ILE A 153 15.12 8.14 6.88
CA ILE A 153 14.97 9.10 5.77
C ILE A 153 16.16 10.06 5.71
N PHE A 154 16.71 10.49 6.82
CA PHE A 154 17.89 11.36 6.88
C PHE A 154 19.21 10.60 6.71
N SER A 155 19.17 9.27 6.67
CA SER A 155 20.34 8.40 6.58
C SER A 155 21.41 8.80 7.60
N ASN A 156 21.00 9.08 8.85
CA ASN A 156 21.87 9.55 9.90
C ASN A 156 22.44 8.40 10.76
N ALA A 157 23.26 8.72 11.76
CA ALA A 157 23.94 7.70 12.58
C ALA A 157 23.01 6.83 13.43
N LYS A 158 21.73 7.21 13.60
CA LYS A 158 20.69 6.42 14.27
C LYS A 158 19.75 5.69 13.31
N ASP A 159 20.05 5.69 12.00
CA ASP A 159 19.26 4.91 11.03
C ASP A 159 19.22 3.43 11.46
N PRO A 160 18.04 2.85 11.77
CA PRO A 160 17.92 1.45 12.15
C PRO A 160 18.50 0.48 11.11
N LEU A 161 18.53 0.89 9.83
CA LEU A 161 19.06 0.12 8.70
C LEU A 161 20.50 0.45 8.37
N LYS A 162 21.15 1.36 9.13
CA LYS A 162 22.58 1.69 9.03
C LYS A 162 23.01 2.12 7.62
N GLY A 163 22.15 2.86 6.90
CA GLY A 163 22.40 3.34 5.55
C GLY A 163 22.34 2.28 4.45
N ARG A 164 21.84 1.05 4.73
CA ARG A 164 21.78 -0.05 3.75
C ARG A 164 20.63 0.04 2.79
N GLN A 165 19.66 0.92 3.04
CA GLN A 165 18.47 1.12 2.22
C GLN A 165 18.35 2.58 1.80
N LEU A 166 17.72 2.82 0.64
CA LEU A 166 17.30 4.16 0.24
C LEU A 166 16.30 4.73 1.25
N PRO A 167 16.22 6.07 1.39
CA PRO A 167 15.17 6.69 2.19
C PRO A 167 13.78 6.11 1.84
N ILE A 168 12.92 5.95 2.86
CA ILE A 168 11.60 5.32 2.81
C ILE A 168 11.57 3.79 2.57
N LEU A 169 12.67 3.13 2.29
CA LEU A 169 12.71 1.68 2.18
C LEU A 169 12.96 1.07 3.57
N TYR A 170 11.90 0.87 4.33
CA TYR A 170 11.98 0.40 5.71
C TYR A 170 12.08 -1.12 5.85
N SER A 171 12.52 -1.56 7.01
CA SER A 171 12.46 -2.93 7.49
C SER A 171 12.20 -2.91 9.00
N ALA A 172 11.14 -3.54 9.45
CA ALA A 172 10.72 -3.51 10.85
C ALA A 172 10.04 -4.82 11.25
N ARG A 173 10.83 -5.91 11.31
CA ARG A 173 10.33 -7.28 11.54
C ARG A 173 9.42 -7.39 12.78
N ASN A 174 9.78 -6.72 13.88
CA ASN A 174 9.02 -6.79 15.13
C ASN A 174 7.64 -6.11 15.04
N TYR A 175 7.41 -5.35 13.97
CA TYR A 175 6.13 -4.70 13.66
C TYR A 175 5.40 -5.39 12.50
N GLY A 176 5.81 -6.63 12.15
CA GLY A 176 5.21 -7.36 11.05
C GLY A 176 5.49 -6.74 9.67
N PHE A 177 6.63 -6.03 9.50
CA PHE A 177 6.96 -5.33 8.27
C PHE A 177 8.28 -5.87 7.69
N TYR A 178 8.18 -6.61 6.60
CA TYR A 178 9.33 -7.21 5.94
C TYR A 178 10.20 -6.14 5.26
N SER A 179 11.45 -6.48 5.00
CA SER A 179 12.38 -5.61 4.28
C SER A 179 11.81 -5.22 2.91
N LEU A 180 11.68 -3.93 2.68
CA LEU A 180 11.21 -3.43 1.41
C LEU A 180 12.29 -3.62 0.33
N SER A 181 11.90 -4.26 -0.79
CA SER A 181 12.78 -4.43 -1.95
C SER A 181 12.50 -3.36 -3.01
N GLY A 182 13.54 -2.88 -3.67
CA GLY A 182 13.42 -2.04 -4.87
C GLY A 182 12.89 -2.79 -6.10
N ASN A 183 13.04 -4.13 -6.14
CA ASN A 183 12.53 -4.97 -7.22
C ASN A 183 11.01 -5.09 -7.11
N VAL A 184 10.30 -4.71 -8.16
CA VAL A 184 8.86 -4.46 -8.09
C VAL A 184 8.01 -5.74 -7.94
N GLY A 185 8.37 -6.89 -8.52
CA GLY A 185 7.62 -8.16 -8.47
C GLY A 185 7.94 -9.06 -7.28
N SER A 186 9.17 -9.01 -6.77
CA SER A 186 9.72 -9.98 -5.81
C SER A 186 8.92 -10.13 -4.51
N ARG A 187 8.17 -9.13 -4.09
CA ARG A 187 7.38 -9.12 -2.84
C ARG A 187 6.33 -10.21 -2.79
N PHE A 188 5.67 -10.48 -3.90
CA PHE A 188 4.66 -11.54 -3.97
C PHE A 188 5.31 -12.91 -3.78
N GLY A 189 6.42 -13.19 -4.47
CA GLY A 189 7.17 -14.43 -4.29
C GLY A 189 7.66 -14.61 -2.84
N HIS A 190 8.21 -13.56 -2.22
CA HIS A 190 8.62 -13.60 -0.82
C HIS A 190 7.44 -13.85 0.14
N ALA A 191 6.29 -13.20 -0.07
CA ALA A 191 5.11 -13.37 0.76
C ALA A 191 4.54 -14.79 0.66
N VAL A 192 4.43 -15.32 -0.56
CA VAL A 192 3.95 -16.68 -0.81
C VAL A 192 4.89 -17.69 -0.17
N GLY A 193 6.22 -17.56 -0.34
CA GLY A 193 7.19 -18.45 0.28
C GLY A 193 7.16 -18.38 1.82
N TRP A 194 6.99 -17.19 2.40
CA TRP A 194 6.83 -17.03 3.84
C TRP A 194 5.53 -17.68 4.35
N ALA A 195 4.41 -17.48 3.64
CA ALA A 195 3.14 -18.09 3.97
C ALA A 195 3.20 -19.64 3.87
N MET A 196 3.87 -20.16 2.84
CA MET A 196 4.13 -21.61 2.72
C MET A 196 4.93 -22.14 3.92
N ALA A 197 5.94 -21.38 4.38
CA ALA A 197 6.74 -21.76 5.55
C ALA A 197 5.91 -21.70 6.85
N SER A 198 4.99 -20.76 6.99
CA SER A 198 4.03 -20.70 8.09
C SER A 198 3.14 -21.94 8.11
N ALA A 199 2.50 -22.27 7.00
CA ALA A 199 1.69 -23.47 6.85
C ALA A 199 2.48 -24.76 7.10
N TYR A 200 3.72 -24.85 6.59
CA TYR A 200 4.60 -26.00 6.83
C TYR A 200 4.94 -26.21 8.31
N LYS A 201 5.08 -25.13 9.07
CA LYS A 201 5.30 -25.18 10.52
C LYS A 201 4.04 -25.48 11.31
N GLY A 202 2.87 -25.38 10.70
CA GLY A 202 1.59 -25.54 11.36
C GLY A 202 1.23 -24.35 12.26
N ASP A 203 1.75 -23.15 12.00
CA ASP A 203 1.33 -21.94 12.70
C ASP A 203 0.12 -21.27 11.97
N ASP A 204 -0.51 -20.30 12.61
CA ASP A 204 -1.73 -19.63 12.15
C ASP A 204 -1.48 -18.29 11.46
N LYS A 205 -0.21 -17.95 11.18
CA LYS A 205 0.19 -16.66 10.62
C LYS A 205 0.03 -16.61 9.13
N ILE A 206 -0.41 -15.47 8.63
CA ILE A 206 -0.61 -15.21 7.20
C ILE A 206 0.32 -14.11 6.70
N ALA A 207 0.54 -14.08 5.39
CA ALA A 207 1.27 -13.01 4.73
C ALA A 207 0.31 -12.08 3.99
N LEU A 208 0.59 -10.77 4.03
CA LEU A 208 -0.03 -9.80 3.15
C LEU A 208 1.06 -9.10 2.33
N ALA A 209 0.87 -9.00 1.02
CA ALA A 209 1.86 -8.34 0.15
C ALA A 209 1.21 -7.31 -0.76
N TYR A 210 2.00 -6.29 -1.13
CA TYR A 210 1.59 -5.23 -2.04
C TYR A 210 2.50 -5.17 -3.26
N ILE A 211 1.88 -4.98 -4.42
CA ILE A 211 2.54 -4.53 -5.65
C ILE A 211 1.69 -3.44 -6.32
N GLY A 212 2.31 -2.62 -7.16
CA GLY A 212 1.56 -1.70 -8.03
C GLY A 212 0.96 -2.42 -9.23
N GLU A 213 -0.03 -1.80 -9.88
CA GLU A 213 -0.70 -2.33 -11.07
C GLU A 213 0.26 -2.59 -12.23
N GLY A 214 1.24 -1.72 -12.43
CA GLY A 214 2.27 -1.93 -13.47
C GLY A 214 3.09 -3.20 -13.28
N THR A 215 3.28 -3.62 -12.03
CA THR A 215 4.02 -4.84 -11.69
C THR A 215 3.30 -6.11 -12.13
N THR A 216 2.00 -6.06 -12.40
CA THR A 216 1.26 -7.24 -12.89
C THR A 216 1.68 -7.70 -14.29
N ALA A 217 2.53 -6.93 -14.97
CA ALA A 217 3.15 -7.31 -16.23
C ALA A 217 4.48 -8.08 -16.06
N GLU A 218 5.01 -8.16 -14.82
CA GLU A 218 6.25 -8.88 -14.51
C GLU A 218 6.02 -10.39 -14.35
N GLY A 219 7.03 -11.20 -14.70
CA GLY A 219 6.98 -12.65 -14.52
C GLY A 219 6.74 -13.09 -13.09
N ASP A 220 7.38 -12.40 -12.13
CA ASP A 220 7.26 -12.65 -10.68
C ASP A 220 5.80 -12.66 -10.18
N PHE A 221 4.93 -11.80 -10.76
CA PHE A 221 3.50 -11.80 -10.43
C PHE A 221 2.84 -13.14 -10.78
N HIS A 222 3.08 -13.65 -11.98
CA HIS A 222 2.49 -14.87 -12.49
C HIS A 222 3.02 -16.12 -11.76
N GLU A 223 4.32 -16.14 -11.49
CA GLU A 223 4.96 -17.22 -10.72
C GLU A 223 4.41 -17.28 -9.29
N ALA A 224 4.32 -16.14 -8.61
CA ALA A 224 3.79 -16.07 -7.26
C ALA A 224 2.34 -16.55 -7.17
N LEU A 225 1.46 -16.15 -8.10
CA LEU A 225 0.08 -16.63 -8.14
C LEU A 225 -0.01 -18.12 -8.42
N THR A 226 0.87 -18.67 -9.28
CA THR A 226 0.97 -20.10 -9.52
C THR A 226 1.31 -20.85 -8.23
N PHE A 227 2.35 -20.44 -7.51
CA PHE A 227 2.73 -21.07 -6.24
C PHE A 227 1.65 -20.89 -5.17
N ALA A 228 1.07 -19.71 -5.06
CA ALA A 228 0.00 -19.43 -4.10
C ALA A 228 -1.21 -20.36 -4.30
N SER A 229 -1.56 -20.62 -5.55
CA SER A 229 -2.65 -21.54 -5.93
C SER A 229 -2.30 -23.00 -5.64
N VAL A 230 -1.19 -23.48 -6.19
CA VAL A 230 -0.76 -24.89 -6.10
C VAL A 230 -0.61 -25.33 -4.64
N TYR A 231 0.01 -24.49 -3.81
CA TYR A 231 0.29 -24.81 -2.41
C TYR A 231 -0.75 -24.26 -1.43
N ARG A 232 -1.81 -23.59 -1.92
CA ARG A 232 -2.82 -22.92 -1.08
C ARG A 232 -2.17 -22.09 0.01
N ALA A 233 -1.14 -21.29 -0.38
CA ALA A 233 -0.40 -20.47 0.57
C ALA A 233 -1.33 -19.49 1.29
N PRO A 234 -1.34 -19.43 2.64
CA PRO A 234 -2.23 -18.54 3.41
C PRO A 234 -1.78 -17.09 3.27
N SER A 235 -2.21 -16.43 2.19
CA SER A 235 -1.75 -15.09 1.85
C SER A 235 -2.84 -14.20 1.27
N ILE A 236 -2.67 -12.90 1.48
CA ILE A 236 -3.44 -11.82 0.84
C ILE A 236 -2.51 -11.09 -0.11
N LEU A 237 -2.80 -11.15 -1.40
CA LEU A 237 -1.98 -10.55 -2.44
C LEU A 237 -2.69 -9.31 -2.97
N CYS A 238 -2.14 -8.12 -2.72
CA CYS A 238 -2.76 -6.84 -3.03
C CYS A 238 -2.11 -6.18 -4.25
N VAL A 239 -2.91 -5.91 -5.28
CA VAL A 239 -2.53 -5.06 -6.41
C VAL A 239 -3.06 -3.65 -6.14
N THR A 240 -2.19 -2.71 -5.84
CA THR A 240 -2.55 -1.30 -5.68
C THR A 240 -2.69 -0.66 -7.05
N ASN A 241 -3.93 -0.57 -7.53
CA ASN A 241 -4.28 0.11 -8.76
C ASN A 241 -4.53 1.59 -8.45
N ASN A 242 -3.45 2.37 -8.38
CA ASN A 242 -3.51 3.80 -8.13
C ASN A 242 -3.46 4.63 -9.42
N GLN A 243 -3.77 4.01 -10.56
CA GLN A 243 -3.90 4.54 -11.92
C GLN A 243 -2.57 4.88 -12.61
N TRP A 244 -1.46 4.96 -11.91
CA TRP A 244 -0.21 5.44 -12.47
C TRP A 244 1.03 4.67 -11.98
N ALA A 245 1.61 3.87 -12.83
CA ALA A 245 2.94 3.27 -12.65
C ALA A 245 4.01 4.28 -13.11
N ILE A 246 4.49 5.14 -12.21
CA ILE A 246 5.31 6.34 -12.51
C ILE A 246 4.52 7.25 -13.47
N SER A 247 4.92 7.30 -14.75
CA SER A 247 4.29 8.06 -15.83
C SER A 247 3.43 7.22 -16.79
N SER A 248 3.36 5.89 -16.56
CA SER A 248 2.53 4.98 -17.34
C SER A 248 1.18 4.78 -16.68
N PHE A 249 0.08 5.04 -17.38
CA PHE A 249 -1.25 4.83 -16.81
C PHE A 249 -1.64 3.34 -16.80
N ALA A 250 -2.59 2.98 -15.93
CA ALA A 250 -2.98 1.61 -15.62
C ALA A 250 -3.41 0.77 -16.85
N GLY A 251 -4.00 1.40 -17.88
CA GLY A 251 -4.43 0.72 -19.10
C GLY A 251 -3.30 -0.01 -19.84
N ILE A 252 -2.07 0.51 -19.76
CA ILE A 252 -0.90 -0.15 -20.39
C ILE A 252 -0.55 -1.47 -19.68
N ALA A 253 -0.83 -1.60 -18.40
CA ALA A 253 -0.63 -2.84 -17.65
C ALA A 253 -1.78 -3.86 -17.82
N GLY A 254 -2.81 -3.53 -18.61
CA GLY A 254 -3.90 -4.43 -18.96
C GLY A 254 -5.22 -4.20 -18.21
N ALA A 255 -5.49 -2.96 -17.78
CA ALA A 255 -6.74 -2.61 -17.10
C ALA A 255 -7.86 -2.08 -18.01
N ASP A 256 -7.63 -1.87 -19.30
CA ASP A 256 -8.65 -1.31 -20.20
C ASP A 256 -9.74 -2.34 -20.53
N GLU A 257 -9.39 -3.60 -20.71
CA GLU A 257 -10.32 -4.68 -21.11
C GLU A 257 -10.78 -5.53 -19.91
N THR A 258 -10.11 -5.44 -18.76
CA THR A 258 -10.41 -6.24 -17.58
C THR A 258 -9.91 -5.54 -16.31
N THR A 259 -10.28 -6.07 -15.13
CA THR A 259 -9.75 -5.60 -13.85
C THR A 259 -8.47 -6.36 -13.49
N PHE A 260 -7.65 -5.79 -12.61
CA PHE A 260 -6.49 -6.53 -12.09
C PHE A 260 -6.90 -7.68 -11.17
N ALA A 261 -8.02 -7.54 -10.46
CA ALA A 261 -8.60 -8.62 -9.65
C ALA A 261 -8.98 -9.83 -10.50
N ALA A 262 -9.45 -9.62 -11.73
CA ALA A 262 -9.85 -10.70 -12.64
C ALA A 262 -8.68 -11.58 -13.10
N LYS A 263 -7.43 -11.09 -12.98
CA LYS A 263 -6.23 -11.92 -13.25
C LYS A 263 -6.16 -13.14 -12.30
N ALA A 264 -6.75 -13.08 -11.11
CA ALA A 264 -6.82 -14.20 -10.17
C ALA A 264 -7.54 -15.43 -10.74
N LEU A 265 -8.55 -15.22 -11.59
CA LEU A 265 -9.37 -16.28 -12.16
C LEU A 265 -8.56 -17.31 -12.95
N ALA A 266 -7.50 -16.86 -13.62
CA ALA A 266 -6.62 -17.74 -14.39
C ALA A 266 -5.85 -18.75 -13.51
N TYR A 267 -5.73 -18.47 -12.21
CA TYR A 267 -5.00 -19.28 -11.22
C TYR A 267 -5.94 -20.04 -10.26
N GLY A 268 -7.26 -19.92 -10.42
CA GLY A 268 -8.22 -20.51 -9.48
C GLY A 268 -8.12 -19.91 -8.08
N ILE A 269 -7.77 -18.63 -7.98
CA ILE A 269 -7.69 -17.86 -6.73
C ILE A 269 -8.86 -16.86 -6.71
N PRO A 270 -9.58 -16.69 -5.58
CA PRO A 270 -10.57 -15.63 -5.47
C PRO A 270 -9.97 -14.25 -5.73
N GLY A 271 -10.65 -13.46 -6.55
CA GLY A 271 -10.33 -12.07 -6.81
C GLY A 271 -11.37 -11.14 -6.18
N LEU A 272 -10.94 -10.12 -5.45
CA LEU A 272 -11.78 -9.04 -4.95
C LEU A 272 -11.28 -7.72 -5.53
N ARG A 273 -12.20 -6.82 -5.84
CA ARG A 273 -11.87 -5.43 -6.18
C ARG A 273 -12.52 -4.51 -5.15
N VAL A 274 -11.73 -3.69 -4.49
CA VAL A 274 -12.17 -2.86 -3.37
C VAL A 274 -11.90 -1.38 -3.64
N ASP A 275 -12.83 -0.51 -3.23
CA ASP A 275 -12.64 0.93 -3.16
C ASP A 275 -11.53 1.24 -2.13
N GLY A 276 -10.33 1.53 -2.63
CA GLY A 276 -9.15 1.77 -1.79
C GLY A 276 -9.19 3.09 -1.01
N ASN A 277 -10.15 3.97 -1.34
CA ASN A 277 -10.42 5.21 -0.62
C ASN A 277 -11.50 5.04 0.47
N ASP A 278 -12.09 3.84 0.57
CA ASP A 278 -13.08 3.47 1.57
C ASP A 278 -12.46 2.59 2.67
N PHE A 279 -12.13 3.20 3.79
CA PHE A 279 -11.50 2.53 4.92
C PHE A 279 -12.26 1.28 5.40
N LEU A 280 -13.61 1.35 5.42
CA LEU A 280 -14.46 0.25 5.87
C LEU A 280 -14.50 -0.88 4.84
N ALA A 281 -14.55 -0.56 3.55
CA ALA A 281 -14.53 -1.55 2.48
C ALA A 281 -13.21 -2.32 2.46
N VAL A 282 -12.08 -1.62 2.58
CA VAL A 282 -10.75 -2.25 2.67
C VAL A 282 -10.64 -3.13 3.92
N TRP A 283 -11.11 -2.64 5.07
CA TRP A 283 -11.15 -3.44 6.31
C TRP A 283 -11.90 -4.75 6.08
N ALA A 284 -13.13 -4.67 5.58
CA ALA A 284 -14.00 -5.84 5.39
C ALA A 284 -13.44 -6.86 4.39
N ALA A 285 -12.90 -6.38 3.27
CA ALA A 285 -12.29 -7.24 2.26
C ALA A 285 -11.03 -7.94 2.81
N THR A 286 -10.21 -7.22 3.59
CA THR A 286 -9.01 -7.77 4.21
C THR A 286 -9.36 -8.79 5.28
N GLN A 287 -10.36 -8.51 6.11
CA GLN A 287 -10.85 -9.45 7.12
C GLN A 287 -11.35 -10.75 6.46
N TRP A 288 -12.19 -10.63 5.44
CA TRP A 288 -12.70 -11.79 4.70
C TRP A 288 -11.58 -12.64 4.09
N ALA A 289 -10.60 -11.99 3.46
CA ALA A 289 -9.46 -12.68 2.86
C ALA A 289 -8.53 -13.33 3.92
N GLY A 290 -8.35 -12.66 5.07
CA GLY A 290 -7.58 -13.18 6.20
C GLY A 290 -8.24 -14.41 6.82
N GLU A 291 -9.55 -14.40 7.00
CA GLU A 291 -10.32 -15.55 7.49
C GLU A 291 -10.22 -16.75 6.53
N ARG A 292 -10.26 -16.52 5.21
CA ARG A 292 -10.03 -17.58 4.21
C ARG A 292 -8.62 -18.17 4.34
N ALA A 293 -7.62 -17.33 4.41
CA ALA A 293 -6.23 -17.78 4.51
C ALA A 293 -6.02 -18.64 5.78
N ARG A 294 -6.52 -18.20 6.94
CA ARG A 294 -6.44 -18.95 8.21
C ARG A 294 -7.28 -20.23 8.21
N SER A 295 -8.31 -20.29 7.38
CA SER A 295 -9.16 -21.49 7.21
C SER A 295 -8.59 -22.50 6.20
N ASN A 296 -7.32 -22.42 5.80
CA ASN A 296 -6.66 -23.26 4.79
C ASN A 296 -7.33 -23.22 3.40
N LEU A 297 -8.03 -22.13 3.08
CA LEU A 297 -8.68 -21.93 1.77
C LEU A 297 -7.75 -21.26 0.75
N GLY A 298 -6.49 -21.02 1.13
CA GLY A 298 -5.45 -20.48 0.25
C GLY A 298 -5.48 -18.97 0.12
N ALA A 299 -4.84 -18.49 -0.94
CA ALA A 299 -4.65 -17.07 -1.19
C ALA A 299 -5.92 -16.36 -1.71
N THR A 300 -5.97 -15.04 -1.52
CA THR A 300 -6.93 -14.15 -2.16
C THR A 300 -6.16 -13.01 -2.83
N LEU A 301 -6.49 -12.68 -4.10
CA LEU A 301 -5.98 -11.49 -4.77
C LEU A 301 -6.96 -10.33 -4.54
N ILE A 302 -6.48 -9.20 -4.04
CA ILE A 302 -7.27 -7.98 -3.84
C ILE A 302 -6.72 -6.87 -4.74
N GLU A 303 -7.51 -6.39 -5.68
CA GLU A 303 -7.26 -5.10 -6.35
C GLU A 303 -7.75 -3.98 -5.46
N ILE A 304 -6.83 -3.12 -5.01
CA ILE A 304 -7.12 -1.89 -4.31
C ILE A 304 -7.24 -0.78 -5.35
N PHE A 305 -8.48 -0.45 -5.70
CA PHE A 305 -8.78 0.56 -6.71
C PHE A 305 -8.79 1.94 -6.06
N THR A 306 -7.75 2.71 -6.31
CA THR A 306 -7.47 4.00 -5.66
C THR A 306 -6.80 4.97 -6.63
N TYR A 307 -6.30 6.10 -6.11
CA TYR A 307 -5.64 7.12 -6.91
C TYR A 307 -4.42 7.72 -6.19
N ARG A 308 -3.28 7.72 -6.88
CA ARG A 308 -2.07 8.41 -6.41
C ARG A 308 -2.21 9.93 -6.60
N ALA A 309 -2.59 10.65 -5.56
CA ALA A 309 -2.83 12.10 -5.65
C ALA A 309 -1.54 12.93 -5.83
N ALA A 310 -0.43 12.50 -5.24
CA ALA A 310 0.88 13.16 -5.39
C ALA A 310 1.66 12.66 -6.61
N GLY A 311 2.80 13.28 -6.92
CA GLY A 311 3.79 12.75 -7.85
C GLY A 311 4.33 11.39 -7.39
N HIS A 312 4.98 10.65 -8.29
CA HIS A 312 5.54 9.34 -7.95
C HIS A 312 6.57 9.44 -6.82
N SER A 313 7.46 10.42 -6.92
CA SER A 313 8.51 10.69 -5.93
C SER A 313 8.91 12.17 -5.99
N THR A 314 9.86 12.55 -5.15
CA THR A 314 10.47 13.90 -5.20
C THR A 314 11.26 14.19 -6.48
N SER A 315 11.55 13.17 -7.28
CA SER A 315 12.22 13.29 -8.58
C SER A 315 11.24 13.29 -9.77
N ASP A 316 9.92 13.22 -9.50
CA ASP A 316 8.87 13.14 -10.51
C ASP A 316 8.14 14.49 -10.66
N ASP A 317 7.81 14.84 -11.92
CA ASP A 317 6.94 15.95 -12.26
C ASP A 317 5.68 15.42 -12.97
N PRO A 318 4.59 15.20 -12.24
CA PRO A 318 3.37 14.62 -12.81
C PRO A 318 2.70 15.49 -13.87
N THR A 319 3.00 16.80 -13.93
CA THR A 319 2.43 17.72 -14.93
C THR A 319 2.89 17.42 -16.35
N LYS A 320 3.91 16.56 -16.50
CA LYS A 320 4.41 16.12 -17.82
C LYS A 320 3.58 15.01 -18.46
N TYR A 321 2.75 14.32 -17.68
CA TYR A 321 2.01 13.17 -18.19
C TYR A 321 0.51 13.15 -17.81
N ARG A 322 0.07 13.96 -16.85
CA ARG A 322 -1.34 14.08 -16.44
C ARG A 322 -1.69 15.53 -16.05
N PRO A 323 -2.99 15.91 -16.03
CA PRO A 323 -3.42 17.19 -15.50
C PRO A 323 -3.01 17.38 -14.02
N ALA A 324 -2.66 18.62 -13.65
CA ALA A 324 -2.22 18.92 -12.28
C ALA A 324 -3.32 18.70 -11.23
N ASP A 325 -4.58 18.87 -11.63
CA ASP A 325 -5.80 18.76 -10.81
C ASP A 325 -6.52 17.41 -10.97
N GLU A 326 -5.96 16.44 -11.71
CA GLU A 326 -6.63 15.16 -11.99
C GLU A 326 -7.09 14.45 -10.69
N ALA A 327 -6.31 14.56 -9.60
CA ALA A 327 -6.66 13.95 -8.31
C ALA A 327 -7.97 14.51 -7.70
N VAL A 328 -8.29 15.78 -7.93
CA VAL A 328 -9.51 16.43 -7.42
C VAL A 328 -10.76 15.87 -8.09
N HIS A 329 -10.62 15.39 -9.32
CA HIS A 329 -11.71 14.79 -10.10
C HIS A 329 -11.87 13.27 -9.88
N TRP A 330 -11.04 12.66 -8.99
CA TRP A 330 -11.14 11.23 -8.72
C TRP A 330 -12.52 10.87 -8.12
N PRO A 331 -13.29 9.97 -8.74
CA PRO A 331 -14.70 9.77 -8.39
C PRO A 331 -14.92 9.12 -7.01
N LEU A 332 -13.90 8.48 -6.44
CA LEU A 332 -13.99 7.88 -5.10
C LEU A 332 -13.56 8.84 -3.98
N GLY A 333 -13.11 10.05 -4.33
CA GLY A 333 -12.80 11.13 -3.39
C GLY A 333 -11.54 10.90 -2.55
N ASP A 334 -11.32 11.78 -1.58
CA ASP A 334 -10.18 11.72 -0.65
C ASP A 334 -10.48 10.74 0.50
N PRO A 335 -9.57 9.77 0.80
CA PRO A 335 -9.83 8.74 1.80
C PRO A 335 -9.95 9.30 3.23
N VAL A 336 -9.19 10.35 3.58
CA VAL A 336 -9.23 10.99 4.90
C VAL A 336 -10.57 11.71 5.08
N GLU A 337 -10.97 12.48 4.07
CA GLU A 337 -12.24 13.22 4.09
C GLU A 337 -13.44 12.26 4.19
N ARG A 338 -13.43 11.13 3.47
CA ARG A 338 -14.51 10.14 3.53
C ARG A 338 -14.67 9.53 4.93
N LEU A 339 -13.57 9.14 5.57
CA LEU A 339 -13.63 8.59 6.94
C LEU A 339 -14.04 9.66 7.96
N LYS A 340 -13.57 10.91 7.79
CA LYS A 340 -14.01 12.06 8.61
C LYS A 340 -15.52 12.26 8.50
N GLN A 341 -16.06 12.32 7.27
CA GLN A 341 -17.49 12.50 7.05
C GLN A 341 -18.33 11.36 7.64
N HIS A 342 -17.84 10.13 7.56
CA HIS A 342 -18.48 9.00 8.23
C HIS A 342 -18.58 9.18 9.75
N LEU A 343 -17.49 9.57 10.40
CA LEU A 343 -17.48 9.83 11.84
C LEU A 343 -18.37 11.01 12.22
N ILE A 344 -18.46 12.06 11.40
CA ILE A 344 -19.39 13.17 11.60
C ILE A 344 -20.84 12.68 11.48
N ALA A 345 -21.15 11.87 10.47
CA ALA A 345 -22.50 11.31 10.28
C ALA A 345 -22.93 10.40 11.44
N LEU A 346 -21.98 9.77 12.14
CA LEU A 346 -22.23 9.02 13.37
C LEU A 346 -22.39 9.90 14.62
N GLY A 347 -22.13 11.20 14.56
CA GLY A 347 -22.10 12.10 15.72
C GLY A 347 -20.86 11.92 16.61
N GLU A 348 -19.83 11.23 16.12
CA GLU A 348 -18.62 10.87 16.87
C GLU A 348 -17.45 11.81 16.58
N TRP A 349 -17.61 12.77 15.66
CA TRP A 349 -16.60 13.72 15.22
C TRP A 349 -17.22 15.05 14.81
N ASP A 350 -16.38 16.09 14.81
CA ASP A 350 -16.73 17.45 14.36
C ASP A 350 -15.50 18.16 13.81
N GLU A 351 -15.68 19.33 13.20
CA GLU A 351 -14.61 20.11 12.57
C GLU A 351 -13.65 20.71 13.62
N GLU A 352 -14.11 21.01 14.83
CA GLU A 352 -13.25 21.54 15.89
C GLU A 352 -12.27 20.47 16.37
N ARG A 353 -12.76 19.26 16.65
CA ARG A 353 -11.90 18.09 16.98
C ARG A 353 -10.94 17.77 15.86
N HIS A 354 -11.40 17.86 14.60
CA HIS A 354 -10.57 17.60 13.44
C HIS A 354 -9.39 18.58 13.34
N ALA A 355 -9.67 19.88 13.48
CA ALA A 355 -8.65 20.92 13.48
C ALA A 355 -7.66 20.79 14.65
N ALA A 356 -8.17 20.45 15.85
CA ALA A 356 -7.34 20.22 17.03
C ALA A 356 -6.40 19.02 16.82
N LEU A 357 -6.89 17.91 16.28
CA LEU A 357 -6.08 16.73 15.99
C LEU A 357 -4.99 17.03 14.95
N ILE A 358 -5.31 17.76 13.87
CA ILE A 358 -4.30 18.15 12.86
C ILE A 358 -3.18 18.96 13.53
N ALA A 359 -3.51 19.92 14.38
CA ALA A 359 -2.52 20.74 15.08
C ALA A 359 -1.65 19.91 16.03
N GLU A 360 -2.25 18.98 16.78
CA GLU A 360 -1.53 18.03 17.65
C GLU A 360 -0.54 17.18 16.85
N LEU A 361 -1.01 16.55 15.75
CA LEU A 361 -0.20 15.66 14.94
C LEU A 361 0.94 16.42 14.22
N ASP A 362 0.73 17.68 13.81
CA ASP A 362 1.84 18.50 13.24
C ASP A 362 2.94 18.73 14.29
N GLU A 363 2.60 19.00 15.55
CA GLU A 363 3.60 19.14 16.62
C GLU A 363 4.30 17.81 16.95
N VAL A 364 3.58 16.69 16.95
CA VAL A 364 4.17 15.34 17.12
C VAL A 364 5.19 15.06 16.04
N VAL A 365 4.84 15.26 14.77
CA VAL A 365 5.74 15.06 13.63
C VAL A 365 6.92 16.03 13.67
N LYS A 366 6.68 17.30 14.00
CA LYS A 366 7.71 18.34 14.12
C LYS A 366 8.73 17.98 15.21
N SER A 367 8.26 17.44 16.34
CA SER A 367 9.14 16.98 17.42
C SER A 367 10.04 15.83 16.96
N ALA A 368 9.47 14.80 16.30
CA ALA A 368 10.25 13.67 15.79
C ALA A 368 11.29 14.11 14.74
N VAL A 369 10.91 15.02 13.83
CA VAL A 369 11.84 15.56 12.82
C VAL A 369 12.95 16.34 13.47
N LYS A 370 12.66 17.20 14.49
CA LYS A 370 13.66 17.96 15.22
C LYS A 370 14.65 17.03 15.95
N GLU A 371 14.17 15.94 16.54
CA GLU A 371 15.02 14.93 17.18
C GLU A 371 15.96 14.25 16.17
N GLY A 372 15.44 13.82 15.01
CA GLY A 372 16.26 13.26 13.94
C GLY A 372 17.27 14.26 13.36
N GLU A 373 16.90 15.54 13.20
CA GLU A 373 17.81 16.61 12.77
C GLU A 373 18.95 16.84 13.76
N ALA A 374 18.70 16.71 15.06
CA ALA A 374 19.72 16.84 16.09
C ALA A 374 20.80 15.73 16.01
N VAL A 375 20.43 14.55 15.52
CA VAL A 375 21.39 13.46 15.22
C VAL A 375 22.20 13.78 13.96
N GLY A 376 21.55 14.31 12.92
CA GLY A 376 22.15 14.70 11.66
C GLY A 376 21.20 14.56 10.49
N THR A 377 21.54 15.21 9.39
CA THR A 377 20.83 15.13 8.12
C THR A 377 21.78 14.61 7.04
N LEU A 378 21.28 14.40 5.82
CA LEU A 378 22.07 13.91 4.69
C LEU A 378 23.45 14.59 4.59
N GLY A 379 24.48 13.76 4.58
CA GLY A 379 25.88 14.22 4.45
C GLY A 379 26.53 14.80 5.70
N LYS A 380 25.80 15.00 6.81
CA LYS A 380 26.33 15.55 8.07
C LYS A 380 26.73 14.49 9.10
N SER A 381 26.07 13.33 9.07
CA SER A 381 26.51 12.16 9.86
C SER A 381 26.48 10.92 8.96
N LYS A 382 27.44 10.05 9.13
CA LYS A 382 27.59 8.83 8.33
C LYS A 382 27.69 7.62 9.26
N PRO A 383 27.08 6.48 8.90
CA PRO A 383 27.35 5.21 9.57
C PRO A 383 28.83 4.85 9.52
N SER A 384 29.30 4.11 10.51
CA SER A 384 30.69 3.61 10.51
C SER A 384 30.90 2.63 9.34
N VAL A 385 32.05 2.68 8.70
CA VAL A 385 32.45 1.71 7.65
C VAL A 385 32.42 0.28 8.19
N LYS A 386 32.71 0.06 9.48
CA LYS A 386 32.61 -1.25 10.12
C LYS A 386 31.23 -1.88 10.01
N GLU A 387 30.17 -1.06 9.98
CA GLU A 387 28.78 -1.52 9.90
C GLU A 387 28.42 -2.18 8.56
N MET A 388 29.25 -1.99 7.50
CA MET A 388 29.09 -2.71 6.23
C MET A 388 29.17 -4.24 6.42
N PHE A 389 29.93 -4.69 7.41
CA PHE A 389 30.23 -6.10 7.69
C PHE A 389 29.43 -6.69 8.83
N GLU A 390 28.54 -5.92 9.44
CA GLU A 390 27.81 -6.29 10.65
C GLU A 390 26.30 -6.41 10.40
N GLY A 391 25.61 -7.26 11.17
CA GLY A 391 24.15 -7.33 11.23
C GLY A 391 23.47 -8.02 10.04
N VAL A 392 24.20 -8.65 9.11
CA VAL A 392 23.64 -9.50 8.05
C VAL A 392 23.56 -10.95 8.51
N PHE A 393 24.64 -11.45 9.09
CA PHE A 393 24.73 -12.80 9.64
C PHE A 393 24.98 -12.73 11.15
N LYS A 394 24.55 -13.75 11.88
CA LYS A 394 24.86 -13.89 13.31
C LYS A 394 26.39 -14.01 13.52
N GLU A 395 27.02 -14.77 12.64
CA GLU A 395 28.49 -14.97 12.59
C GLU A 395 28.93 -14.66 11.15
N PRO A 396 29.87 -13.74 10.95
CA PRO A 396 30.38 -13.44 9.62
C PRO A 396 31.11 -14.66 9.03
N ASP A 397 30.89 -14.92 7.74
CA ASP A 397 31.64 -15.98 7.04
C ASP A 397 33.10 -15.56 6.78
N TRP A 398 33.90 -16.51 6.34
CA TRP A 398 35.32 -16.29 6.11
C TRP A 398 35.64 -15.17 5.09
N ARG A 399 34.78 -14.98 4.10
CA ARG A 399 34.91 -13.92 3.07
C ARG A 399 34.72 -12.55 3.68
N VAL A 400 33.70 -12.39 4.50
CA VAL A 400 33.44 -11.13 5.22
C VAL A 400 34.60 -10.80 6.18
N ILE A 401 35.16 -11.83 6.87
CA ILE A 401 36.32 -11.66 7.75
C ILE A 401 37.54 -11.21 6.95
N GLU A 402 37.81 -11.82 5.80
CA GLU A 402 38.93 -11.47 4.93
C GLU A 402 38.80 -10.05 4.39
N GLN A 403 37.62 -9.67 3.87
CA GLN A 403 37.36 -8.30 3.39
C GLN A 403 37.55 -7.25 4.49
N ARG A 404 37.12 -7.52 5.73
CA ARG A 404 37.40 -6.63 6.88
C ARG A 404 38.91 -6.46 7.09
N ARG A 405 39.67 -7.56 7.07
CA ARG A 405 41.12 -7.54 7.24
C ARG A 405 41.82 -6.73 6.14
N GLU A 406 41.40 -6.92 4.87
CA GLU A 406 41.92 -6.15 3.73
C GLU A 406 41.67 -4.65 3.87
N MET A 407 40.53 -4.26 4.46
CA MET A 407 40.18 -2.86 4.72
C MET A 407 40.81 -2.30 6.02
N GLY A 408 41.52 -3.10 6.79
CA GLY A 408 42.14 -2.67 8.04
C GLY A 408 41.16 -2.37 9.17
N ILE A 409 40.00 -3.01 9.20
CA ILE A 409 38.89 -2.79 10.17
C ILE A 409 38.41 -4.10 10.82
#